data_57c86aaf5c6d742c1a3e701a53250d7b
#
_entry.id   57c86aaf5c6d742c1a3e701a53250d7b
#
_cell.length_a   1.000
_cell.length_b   1.000
_cell.length_c   1.000
_cell.angle_alpha   90.00
_cell.angle_beta   90.00
_cell.angle_gamma   90.00
#
_symmetry.space_group_name_H-M   'P 1'
#
loop_
_entity.id
_entity.type
_entity.pdbx_description
1 polymer ?
#
loop_
_entity_poly.entity_id
_entity_poly.type
_entity_poly.pdbx_seq_one_letter_code
_entity_poly.pdbx_strand_id
1 'polypeptide(L)'
;MKKNLSDIKKKELRKRAFSLKPLVIIGQHGLTDSVLDEISVALNAHELIKIRIRGANKNERFEHCLKIKQKLDAEIIHQIGFITVLYRPKPDS
;
A
#
# COMPACT_ATOMS: atom_id res chain seq x y z
N MET A 1 -2.22 12.51 -14.99
CA MET A 1 -3.46 12.70 -14.27
C MET A 1 -3.85 11.43 -13.53
N LYS A 2 -4.13 11.57 -12.26
CA LYS A 2 -4.54 10.42 -11.46
C LYS A 2 -5.92 9.95 -11.85
N LYS A 3 -6.08 8.66 -12.00
CA LYS A 3 -7.39 8.06 -12.18
C LYS A 3 -7.98 7.77 -10.82
N ASN A 4 -9.21 8.21 -10.61
CA ASN A 4 -9.94 7.81 -9.41
C ASN A 4 -10.50 6.42 -9.63
N LEU A 5 -10.26 5.56 -8.66
CA LEU A 5 -10.84 4.22 -8.72
C LEU A 5 -12.32 4.28 -8.33
N SER A 6 -13.14 3.58 -9.08
CA SER A 6 -14.55 3.46 -8.73
C SER A 6 -14.69 2.62 -7.47
N ASP A 7 -15.83 2.78 -6.81
CA ASP A 7 -16.12 1.98 -5.60
C ASP A 7 -16.18 0.49 -5.93
N ILE A 8 -16.70 0.18 -7.11
CA ILE A 8 -16.78 -1.22 -7.57
C ILE A 8 -15.38 -1.80 -7.73
N LYS A 9 -14.47 -1.04 -8.33
CA LYS A 9 -13.09 -1.48 -8.52
C LYS A 9 -12.38 -1.66 -7.19
N LYS A 10 -12.55 -0.73 -6.27
CA LYS A 10 -11.95 -0.83 -4.93
C LYS A 10 -12.46 -2.06 -4.19
N LYS A 11 -13.75 -2.34 -4.28
CA LYS A 11 -14.35 -3.52 -3.65
C LYS A 11 -13.76 -4.80 -4.22
N GLU A 12 -13.61 -4.86 -5.53
CA GLU A 12 -13.00 -6.01 -6.20
C GLU A 12 -11.55 -6.20 -5.76
N LEU A 13 -10.80 -5.11 -5.67
CA LEU A 13 -9.41 -5.18 -5.23
C LEU A 13 -9.29 -5.65 -3.78
N ARG A 14 -10.21 -5.20 -2.90
CA ARG A 14 -10.24 -5.68 -1.53
C ARG A 14 -10.48 -7.18 -1.47
N LYS A 15 -11.38 -7.69 -2.30
CA LYS A 15 -11.65 -9.13 -2.36
C LYS A 15 -10.41 -9.90 -2.79
N ARG A 16 -9.73 -9.42 -3.80
CA ARG A 16 -8.50 -10.05 -4.29
C ARG A 16 -7.41 -10.05 -3.23
N ALA A 17 -7.33 -8.95 -2.46
CA ALA A 17 -6.30 -8.81 -1.44
C ALA A 17 -6.52 -9.72 -0.24
N PHE A 18 -7.73 -10.25 -0.07
CA PHE A 18 -8.08 -11.06 1.08
C PHE A 18 -7.19 -12.29 1.23
N SER A 19 -6.77 -12.87 0.12
CA SER A 19 -5.92 -14.07 0.13
C SER A 19 -4.43 -13.74 0.10
N LEU A 20 -4.07 -12.46 -0.03
CA LEU A 20 -2.67 -12.06 -0.10
C LEU A 20 -2.04 -12.02 1.30
N LYS A 21 -0.74 -12.28 1.35
CA LYS A 21 0.04 -12.12 2.57
C LYS A 21 0.84 -10.83 2.49
N PRO A 22 1.12 -10.19 3.63
CA PRO A 22 1.95 -8.99 3.60
C PRO A 22 3.32 -9.28 2.99
N LEU A 23 3.71 -8.47 2.03
CA LEU A 23 5.00 -8.60 1.36
C LEU A 23 6.06 -7.70 1.98
N VAL A 24 5.66 -6.61 2.60
CA VAL A 24 6.58 -5.66 3.21
C VAL A 24 6.11 -5.38 4.62
N ILE A 25 7.06 -5.33 5.54
CA ILE A 25 6.77 -5.01 6.94
C ILE A 25 7.51 -3.72 7.28
N ILE A 26 6.76 -2.72 7.74
CA ILE A 26 7.33 -1.47 8.22
C ILE A 26 7.53 -1.61 9.72
N GLY A 27 8.78 -1.58 10.14
CA GLY A 27 9.14 -1.77 11.55
C GLY A 27 9.31 -0.46 12.30
N GLN A 28 10.07 -0.52 13.39
CA GLN A 28 10.28 0.62 14.29
C GLN A 28 10.91 1.83 13.62
N HIS A 29 11.72 1.61 12.61
CA HIS A 29 12.42 2.70 11.93
C HIS A 29 11.53 3.45 10.95
N GLY A 30 10.30 2.99 10.77
CA GLY A 30 9.32 3.67 9.93
C GLY A 30 9.62 3.59 8.45
N LEU A 31 9.18 4.61 7.72
CA LEU A 31 9.33 4.65 6.26
C LEU A 31 10.68 5.25 5.88
N THR A 32 11.67 4.39 5.81
CA THR A 32 12.98 4.79 5.27
C THR A 32 12.93 4.73 3.74
N ASP A 33 13.90 5.34 3.09
CA ASP A 33 14.00 5.27 1.63
C ASP A 33 14.10 3.83 1.15
N SER A 34 14.82 3.00 1.90
CA SER A 34 14.96 1.58 1.59
C SER A 34 13.61 0.86 1.61
N VAL A 35 12.78 1.15 2.61
CA VAL A 35 11.44 0.55 2.72
C VAL A 35 10.53 1.04 1.60
N LEU A 36 10.60 2.32 1.27
CA LEU A 36 9.82 2.87 0.16
C LEU A 36 10.21 2.21 -1.17
N ASP A 37 11.49 1.99 -1.38
CA ASP A 37 11.97 1.28 -2.58
C ASP A 37 11.43 -0.15 -2.61
N GLU A 38 11.44 -0.83 -1.47
CA GLU A 38 10.93 -2.19 -1.36
C GLU A 38 9.45 -2.26 -1.73
N ILE A 39 8.67 -1.30 -1.23
CA ILE A 39 7.24 -1.21 -1.56
C ILE A 39 7.05 -0.96 -3.05
N SER A 40 7.85 -0.05 -3.62
CA SER A 40 7.77 0.27 -5.04
C SER A 40 8.08 -0.94 -5.91
N VAL A 41 9.10 -1.70 -5.55
CA VAL A 41 9.45 -2.93 -6.28
C VAL A 41 8.31 -3.93 -6.22
N ALA A 42 7.70 -4.10 -5.04
CA ALA A 42 6.58 -5.02 -4.88
C ALA A 42 5.38 -4.58 -5.72
N LEU A 43 5.09 -3.28 -5.76
CA LEU A 43 3.99 -2.76 -6.57
C LEU A 43 4.24 -2.95 -8.05
N ASN A 44 5.50 -2.79 -8.49
CA ASN A 44 5.85 -3.04 -9.89
C ASN A 44 5.65 -4.49 -10.27
N ALA A 45 5.91 -5.40 -9.34
CA ALA A 45 5.79 -6.83 -9.62
C ALA A 45 4.35 -7.32 -9.56
N HIS A 46 3.55 -6.80 -8.64
CA HIS A 46 2.24 -7.38 -8.32
C HIS A 46 1.04 -6.46 -8.48
N GLU A 47 1.24 -5.17 -8.60
CA GLU A 47 0.21 -4.13 -8.67
C GLU A 47 -0.62 -4.00 -7.39
N LEU A 48 -1.05 -5.11 -6.81
CA LEU A 48 -1.85 -5.15 -5.59
C LEU A 48 -1.06 -5.87 -4.52
N ILE A 49 -0.79 -5.20 -3.41
CA ILE A 49 -0.01 -5.80 -2.32
C ILE A 49 -0.61 -5.45 -0.97
N LYS A 50 -0.22 -6.23 0.03
CA LYS A 50 -0.45 -5.91 1.43
C LYS A 50 0.86 -5.52 2.08
N ILE A 51 0.80 -4.54 2.97
CA ILE A 51 1.92 -4.22 3.84
C ILE A 51 1.44 -4.27 5.28
N ARG A 52 2.38 -4.50 6.18
CA ARG A 52 2.10 -4.51 7.61
C ARG A 52 2.91 -3.41 8.28
N ILE A 53 2.24 -2.55 9.03
CA ILE A 53 2.89 -1.46 9.74
C ILE A 53 2.91 -1.80 11.22
N ARG A 54 4.10 -1.98 11.78
CA ARG A 54 4.27 -2.37 13.18
C ARG A 54 4.83 -1.23 14.00
N GLY A 55 4.54 -1.27 15.30
CA GLY A 55 5.15 -0.35 16.24
C GLY A 55 4.67 1.10 16.15
N ALA A 56 3.58 1.36 15.45
CA ALA A 56 3.07 2.70 15.27
C ALA A 56 1.65 2.80 15.82
N ASN A 57 1.32 3.98 16.36
CA ASN A 57 -0.06 4.24 16.77
C ASN A 57 -0.91 4.56 15.52
N LYS A 58 -2.20 4.75 15.74
CA LYS A 58 -3.14 4.96 14.63
C LYS A 58 -2.77 6.18 13.77
N ASN A 59 -2.39 7.26 14.41
CA ASN A 59 -2.03 8.50 13.69
C ASN A 59 -0.77 8.30 12.86
N GLU A 60 0.22 7.62 13.42
CA GLU A 60 1.47 7.34 12.71
C GLU A 60 1.22 6.42 11.51
N ARG A 61 0.36 5.42 11.67
CA ARG A 61 0.02 4.54 10.55
C ARG A 61 -0.65 5.32 9.43
N PHE A 62 -1.54 6.24 9.79
CA PHE A 62 -2.21 7.08 8.81
C PHE A 62 -1.20 7.96 8.06
N GLU A 63 -0.26 8.55 8.78
CA GLU A 63 0.79 9.37 8.17
C GLU A 63 1.69 8.56 7.24
N HIS A 64 2.03 7.33 7.64
CA HIS A 64 2.81 6.43 6.78
C HIS A 64 2.07 6.15 5.49
N CYS A 65 0.77 5.89 5.57
CA CYS A 65 -0.04 5.61 4.38
C CYS A 65 -0.09 6.83 3.46
N LEU A 66 -0.25 8.02 4.01
CA LEU A 66 -0.26 9.24 3.20
C LEU A 66 1.07 9.45 2.50
N LYS A 67 2.17 9.19 3.19
CA LYS A 67 3.50 9.33 2.62
C LYS A 67 3.72 8.36 1.46
N ILE A 68 3.30 7.12 1.64
CA ILE A 68 3.38 6.11 0.58
C ILE A 68 2.57 6.57 -0.63
N LYS A 69 1.35 7.01 -0.39
CA LYS A 69 0.48 7.48 -1.46
C LYS A 69 1.13 8.62 -2.26
N GLN A 70 1.69 9.58 -1.55
CA GLN A 70 2.30 10.75 -2.18
C GLN A 70 3.58 10.40 -2.93
N LYS A 71 4.46 9.62 -2.31
CA LYS A 71 5.78 9.36 -2.88
C LYS A 71 5.77 8.29 -3.96
N LEU A 72 4.88 7.32 -3.84
CA LEU A 72 4.84 6.19 -4.77
C LEU A 72 3.66 6.24 -5.72
N ASP A 73 2.81 7.24 -5.59
CA ASP A 73 1.59 7.37 -6.41
C ASP A 73 0.74 6.11 -6.35
N ALA A 74 0.63 5.55 -5.15
CA ALA A 74 -0.16 4.34 -4.91
C ALA A 74 -1.50 4.70 -4.30
N GLU A 75 -2.52 3.91 -4.59
CA GLU A 75 -3.82 4.05 -3.98
C GLU A 75 -3.94 3.18 -2.75
N ILE A 76 -4.54 3.72 -1.69
CA ILE A 76 -4.84 2.96 -0.49
C ILE A 76 -6.22 2.37 -0.66
N ILE A 77 -6.28 1.06 -0.80
CA ILE A 77 -7.53 0.36 -1.08
C ILE A 77 -8.28 0.07 0.21
N HIS A 78 -7.54 -0.30 1.23
CA HIS A 78 -8.15 -0.71 2.50
C HIS A 78 -7.10 -0.65 3.60
N GLN A 79 -7.54 -0.30 4.79
CA GLN A 79 -6.66 -0.30 5.95
C GLN A 79 -7.44 -0.83 7.13
N ILE A 80 -6.91 -1.88 7.75
CA ILE A 80 -7.54 -2.47 8.93
C ILE A 80 -6.43 -2.90 9.89
N GLY A 81 -6.48 -2.38 11.11
CA GLY A 81 -5.47 -2.66 12.11
C GLY A 81 -4.08 -2.26 11.59
N PHE A 82 -3.18 -3.21 11.59
CA PHE A 82 -1.79 -2.99 11.13
C PHE A 82 -1.59 -3.30 9.66
N ILE A 83 -2.66 -3.69 8.96
CA ILE A 83 -2.56 -4.11 7.55
C ILE A 83 -3.10 -3.01 6.64
N THR A 84 -2.35 -2.72 5.59
CA THR A 84 -2.78 -1.77 4.55
C THR A 84 -2.67 -2.45 3.20
N VAL A 85 -3.71 -2.30 2.39
CA VAL A 85 -3.74 -2.81 1.01
C VAL A 85 -3.44 -1.65 0.08
N LEU A 86 -2.43 -1.83 -0.76
CA LEU A 86 -1.99 -0.81 -1.71
C LEU A 86 -2.16 -1.31 -3.13
N TYR A 87 -2.47 -0.37 -4.02
CA TYR A 87 -2.63 -0.68 -5.43
C TYR A 87 -1.98 0.41 -6.28
N ARG A 88 -1.21 -0.02 -7.26
CA ARG A 88 -0.66 0.87 -8.27
C ARG A 88 -0.61 0.09 -9.57
N PRO A 89 -1.40 0.48 -10.60
CA PRO A 89 -1.37 -0.23 -11.86
C PRO A 89 0.00 -0.08 -12.51
N LYS A 90 0.43 -1.13 -13.20
CA LYS A 90 1.69 -1.07 -13.91
C LYS A 90 1.60 -0.03 -15.02
N PRO A 91 2.70 0.71 -15.24
CA PRO A 91 2.68 1.66 -16.35
C PRO A 91 2.54 0.91 -17.67
N ASP A 92 1.81 1.52 -18.59
CA ASP A 92 1.69 0.97 -19.92
C ASP A 92 3.06 1.02 -20.60
N SER A 93 3.43 -0.06 -21.19
CA SER A 93 4.70 -0.16 -21.89
C SER A 93 4.60 0.47 -23.28
#